data_dc14a170ec90a50b33a4d43e18a16acc
#
_entry.id   dc14a170ec90a50b33a4d43e18a16acc
#
_cell.length_a   1.000
_cell.length_b   1.000
_cell.length_c   1.000
_cell.angle_alpha   90.00
_cell.angle_beta   90.00
_cell.angle_gamma   90.00
#
_symmetry.space_group_name_H-M   'P 1'
#
loop_
_entity.id
_entity.type
_entity.pdbx_description
1 polymer ?
#
loop_
_entity_poly.entity_id
_entity_poly.type
_entity_poly.pdbx_seq_one_letter_code
_entity_poly.pdbx_strand_id
1 'polypeptide(L)'
;MLDCLVGSEMCIRDRYIKGAEQGDIFNTVTQEVYKADEGVLVVPCFFEKKFLEFMLRSSGGGFVKELAADDKDIAMTTREGSIEMLPNGNELVRAHQHLVIARSADGTAAPSVLDMKKTQLKVSRRWNTLKNSIRLPSGNAMPIYGTAWSITTILEKNDQGSWYNYKLVRVNELTPEIEKMMLEARTMYQSVSKGEVKMAAASADEMSSTEEDEVLF
;
A
#
# COMPACT_ATOMS: atom_id res chain seq x y z
N MET A 1 1.94 -3.45 -12.23
CA MET A 1 2.11 -2.60 -11.04
C MET A 1 1.41 -3.28 -9.89
N LEU A 2 2.06 -3.45 -8.76
CA LEU A 2 1.54 -4.23 -7.63
C LEU A 2 0.78 -3.32 -6.69
N ASP A 3 -0.54 -3.51 -6.55
CA ASP A 3 -1.27 -3.05 -5.38
C ASP A 3 -1.39 -4.23 -4.43
N CYS A 4 -0.60 -4.22 -3.36
CA CYS A 4 -0.73 -5.22 -2.31
C CYS A 4 -1.82 -4.76 -1.34
N LEU A 5 -2.95 -5.45 -1.34
CA LEU A 5 -3.99 -5.25 -0.34
C LEU A 5 -3.82 -6.29 0.76
N VAL A 6 -3.70 -5.84 2.01
CA VAL A 6 -3.89 -6.73 3.15
C VAL A 6 -5.37 -7.09 3.20
N GLY A 7 -5.69 -8.37 3.10
CA GLY A 7 -7.05 -8.84 3.20
C GLY A 7 -7.67 -8.48 4.55
N SER A 8 -8.49 -7.41 4.60
CA SER A 8 -9.58 -7.35 5.56
C SER A 8 -10.70 -8.25 5.02
N GLU A 9 -11.56 -8.78 5.89
CA GLU A 9 -12.71 -9.60 5.46
C GLU A 9 -13.51 -8.99 4.29
N MET A 10 -13.47 -7.67 4.15
CA MET A 10 -14.19 -6.92 3.14
C MET A 10 -13.50 -6.95 1.77
N CYS A 11 -12.17 -7.03 1.71
CA CYS A 11 -11.44 -7.11 0.43
C CYS A 11 -11.51 -8.49 -0.20
N ILE A 12 -11.58 -9.57 0.61
CA ILE A 12 -11.72 -10.95 0.12
C ILE A 12 -13.12 -11.20 -0.46
N ARG A 13 -14.16 -10.50 0.04
CA ARG A 13 -15.53 -10.65 -0.49
C ARG A 13 -15.71 -10.04 -1.86
N ASP A 14 -15.02 -8.93 -2.14
CA ASP A 14 -15.18 -8.18 -3.38
C ASP A 14 -14.26 -8.68 -4.52
N ARG A 15 -13.19 -9.43 -4.18
CA ARG A 15 -12.26 -10.02 -5.15
C ARG A 15 -11.82 -11.40 -4.67
N TYR A 16 -12.41 -12.43 -5.27
CA TYR A 16 -11.97 -13.80 -5.01
C TYR A 16 -10.62 -14.08 -5.67
N ILE A 17 -9.56 -14.19 -4.84
CA ILE A 17 -8.26 -14.67 -5.29
C ILE A 17 -8.10 -16.10 -4.80
N LYS A 18 -7.97 -17.02 -5.75
CA LYS A 18 -7.85 -18.46 -5.46
C LYS A 18 -6.64 -18.73 -4.57
N GLY A 19 -6.88 -19.35 -3.41
CA GLY A 19 -5.82 -19.74 -2.47
C GLY A 19 -5.42 -18.65 -1.47
N ALA A 20 -6.01 -17.46 -1.53
CA ALA A 20 -5.81 -16.44 -0.50
C ALA A 20 -6.68 -16.73 0.73
N GLU A 21 -6.10 -16.58 1.91
CA GLU A 21 -6.74 -16.68 3.20
C GLU A 21 -6.73 -15.33 3.91
N GLN A 22 -7.50 -15.21 4.99
CA GLN A 22 -7.49 -14.00 5.80
C GLN A 22 -6.10 -13.69 6.33
N GLY A 23 -5.65 -12.46 6.10
CA GLY A 23 -4.33 -12.00 6.51
C GLY A 23 -3.25 -12.19 5.46
N ASP A 24 -3.48 -12.94 4.40
CA ASP A 24 -2.52 -13.07 3.32
C ASP A 24 -2.34 -11.72 2.60
N ILE A 25 -1.14 -11.48 2.10
CA ILE A 25 -0.81 -10.36 1.22
C ILE A 25 -0.92 -10.88 -0.20
N PHE A 26 -1.54 -10.14 -1.09
CA PHE A 26 -1.64 -10.54 -2.48
C PHE A 26 -1.40 -9.37 -3.44
N ASN A 27 -0.96 -9.74 -4.63
CA ASN A 27 -0.77 -8.83 -5.73
C ASN A 27 -2.04 -8.75 -6.58
N THR A 28 -2.64 -7.58 -6.69
CA THR A 28 -3.90 -7.39 -7.42
C THR A 28 -3.77 -7.56 -8.93
N VAL A 29 -2.56 -7.44 -9.48
CA VAL A 29 -2.30 -7.55 -10.92
C VAL A 29 -1.92 -8.98 -11.30
N THR A 30 -0.92 -9.57 -10.61
CA THR A 30 -0.44 -10.93 -10.91
C THR A 30 -1.24 -12.02 -10.20
N GLN A 31 -2.09 -11.65 -9.23
CA GLN A 31 -2.85 -12.56 -8.35
C GLN A 31 -1.97 -13.48 -7.50
N GLU A 32 -0.70 -13.15 -7.37
CA GLU A 32 0.23 -13.87 -6.51
C GLU A 32 -0.12 -13.66 -5.04
N VAL A 33 -0.09 -14.74 -4.25
CA VAL A 33 -0.44 -14.75 -2.83
C VAL A 33 0.80 -15.01 -1.99
N TYR A 34 1.04 -14.15 -1.02
CA TYR A 34 2.08 -14.30 0.00
C TYR A 34 1.41 -14.63 1.33
N LYS A 35 1.76 -15.78 1.91
CA LYS A 35 1.15 -16.21 3.17
C LYS A 35 1.47 -15.25 4.30
N ALA A 36 0.52 -15.10 5.23
CA ALA A 36 0.55 -14.11 6.31
C ALA A 36 1.83 -14.15 7.15
N ASP A 37 2.35 -15.34 7.42
CA ASP A 37 3.53 -15.63 8.25
C ASP A 37 4.85 -15.58 7.45
N GLU A 38 4.82 -15.98 6.18
CA GLU A 38 5.98 -15.93 5.28
C GLU A 38 6.22 -14.48 4.81
N GLY A 39 5.15 -13.80 4.41
CA GLY A 39 5.17 -12.42 3.95
C GLY A 39 5.92 -12.23 2.64
N VAL A 40 6.29 -10.98 2.38
CA VAL A 40 6.99 -10.58 1.16
C VAL A 40 8.27 -9.79 1.49
N LEU A 41 9.36 -10.13 0.80
CA LEU A 41 10.61 -9.37 0.88
C LEU A 41 10.53 -8.17 -0.06
N VAL A 42 10.82 -6.98 0.48
CA VAL A 42 10.76 -5.74 -0.30
C VAL A 42 11.98 -4.83 -0.07
N VAL A 43 12.33 -4.08 -1.09
CA VAL A 43 13.27 -2.96 -1.00
C VAL A 43 12.51 -1.68 -1.36
N PRO A 44 12.39 -0.69 -0.46
CA PRO A 44 11.67 0.54 -0.75
C PRO A 44 12.40 1.41 -1.77
N CYS A 45 11.63 1.99 -2.71
CA CYS A 45 12.14 2.88 -3.75
C CYS A 45 11.71 4.32 -3.51
N PHE A 46 10.40 4.54 -3.30
CA PHE A 46 9.83 5.87 -3.21
C PHE A 46 8.65 5.87 -2.24
N PHE A 47 8.27 7.06 -1.76
CA PHE A 47 7.13 7.24 -0.86
C PHE A 47 6.35 8.48 -1.25
N GLU A 48 5.05 8.34 -1.35
CA GLU A 48 4.14 9.44 -1.64
C GLU A 48 2.90 9.39 -0.75
N LYS A 49 2.35 10.55 -0.43
CA LYS A 49 1.05 10.69 0.23
C LYS A 49 0.02 11.03 -0.82
N LYS A 50 -1.08 10.30 -0.83
CA LYS A 50 -2.22 10.55 -1.69
C LYS A 50 -3.44 10.96 -0.88
N PHE A 51 -4.26 11.79 -1.46
CA PHE A 51 -5.52 12.26 -0.92
C PHE A 51 -6.61 11.88 -1.91
N LEU A 52 -7.44 10.92 -1.53
CA LEU A 52 -8.42 10.30 -2.42
C LEU A 52 -9.82 10.68 -1.96
N GLU A 53 -10.63 11.17 -2.88
CA GLU A 53 -12.02 11.48 -2.64
C GLU A 53 -12.89 10.28 -3.04
N PHE A 54 -13.77 9.88 -2.13
CA PHE A 54 -14.74 8.80 -2.35
C PHE A 54 -16.15 9.28 -2.03
N MET A 55 -17.13 8.85 -2.80
CA MET A 55 -18.53 8.96 -2.37
C MET A 55 -18.77 8.13 -1.12
N LEU A 56 -19.62 8.63 -0.24
CA LEU A 56 -20.07 7.83 0.91
C LEU A 56 -20.78 6.56 0.43
N ARG A 57 -20.59 5.46 1.15
CA ARG A 57 -21.29 4.19 0.87
C ARG A 57 -22.81 4.33 0.86
N SER A 58 -23.36 5.19 1.73
CA SER A 58 -24.79 5.52 1.76
C SER A 58 -25.29 6.21 0.50
N SER A 59 -24.40 6.80 -0.30
CA SER A 59 -24.68 7.51 -1.56
C SER A 59 -24.22 6.74 -2.80
N GLY A 60 -23.99 5.43 -2.67
CA GLY A 60 -23.53 4.56 -3.76
C GLY A 60 -22.08 4.12 -3.66
N GLY A 61 -21.24 4.85 -2.91
CA GLY A 61 -19.80 4.56 -2.81
C GLY A 61 -19.03 4.87 -4.09
N GLY A 62 -17.74 4.58 -4.11
CA GLY A 62 -16.90 4.68 -5.30
C GLY A 62 -15.87 5.79 -5.26
N PHE A 63 -14.81 5.62 -6.03
CA PHE A 63 -13.74 6.61 -6.19
C PHE A 63 -14.22 7.76 -7.06
N VAL A 64 -13.92 8.99 -6.64
CA VAL A 64 -14.28 10.22 -7.39
C VAL A 64 -13.05 10.78 -8.09
N LYS A 65 -12.02 11.13 -7.33
CA LYS A 65 -10.77 11.70 -7.87
C LYS A 65 -9.64 11.68 -6.84
N GLU A 66 -8.43 11.91 -7.30
CA GLU A 66 -7.30 12.28 -6.46
C GLU A 66 -7.26 13.80 -6.27
N LEU A 67 -7.09 14.26 -5.04
CA LEU A 67 -6.93 15.67 -4.69
C LEU A 67 -5.44 16.03 -4.66
N ALA A 68 -5.09 17.21 -5.13
CA ALA A 68 -3.75 17.75 -4.97
C ALA A 68 -3.42 17.94 -3.47
N ALA A 69 -2.16 17.77 -3.10
CA ALA A 69 -1.75 17.87 -1.68
C ALA A 69 -2.00 19.26 -1.05
N ASP A 70 -2.10 20.29 -1.87
CA ASP A 70 -2.37 21.68 -1.52
C ASP A 70 -3.85 22.09 -1.74
N ASP A 71 -4.73 21.13 -2.04
CA ASP A 71 -6.15 21.39 -2.22
C ASP A 71 -6.77 21.93 -0.91
N LYS A 72 -7.48 23.03 -1.03
CA LYS A 72 -8.09 23.76 0.12
C LYS A 72 -9.11 22.92 0.86
N ASP A 73 -9.82 22.05 0.17
CA ASP A 73 -10.85 21.20 0.76
C ASP A 73 -10.27 20.22 1.77
N ILE A 74 -8.98 19.81 1.61
CA ILE A 74 -8.26 18.95 2.57
C ILE A 74 -8.10 19.64 3.93
N ALA A 75 -7.92 20.97 3.94
CA ALA A 75 -7.78 21.74 5.17
C ALA A 75 -9.12 22.00 5.87
N MET A 76 -10.22 21.90 5.12
CA MET A 76 -11.58 22.16 5.62
C MET A 76 -12.36 20.90 5.99
N THR A 77 -11.69 19.74 6.02
CA THR A 77 -12.34 18.46 6.39
C THR A 77 -12.87 18.50 7.82
N THR A 78 -14.01 17.86 8.02
CA THR A 78 -14.58 17.58 9.33
C THR A 78 -14.52 16.09 9.62
N ARG A 79 -14.69 15.69 10.87
CA ARG A 79 -14.62 14.27 11.25
C ARG A 79 -15.95 13.81 11.83
N GLU A 80 -16.52 12.78 11.20
CA GLU A 80 -17.70 12.08 11.67
C GLU A 80 -17.33 10.64 12.04
N GLY A 81 -17.13 10.40 13.35
CA GLY A 81 -16.63 9.11 13.83
C GLY A 81 -15.23 8.79 13.28
N SER A 82 -15.13 7.72 12.48
CA SER A 82 -13.89 7.29 11.82
C SER A 82 -13.70 7.87 10.41
N ILE A 83 -14.71 8.56 9.87
CA ILE A 83 -14.73 9.09 8.51
C ILE A 83 -14.27 10.55 8.53
N GLU A 84 -13.38 10.91 7.61
CA GLU A 84 -12.97 12.29 7.36
C GLU A 84 -13.78 12.82 6.17
N MET A 85 -14.60 13.84 6.42
CA MET A 85 -15.56 14.37 5.46
C MET A 85 -15.04 15.63 4.78
N LEU A 86 -15.09 15.67 3.46
CA LEU A 86 -14.87 16.88 2.66
C LEU A 86 -16.07 17.83 2.74
N PRO A 87 -15.89 19.15 2.42
CA PRO A 87 -16.99 20.13 2.42
C PRO A 87 -18.16 19.76 1.51
N ASN A 88 -17.91 18.99 0.45
CA ASN A 88 -18.95 18.53 -0.48
C ASN A 88 -19.71 17.28 0.00
N GLY A 89 -19.40 16.76 1.20
CA GLY A 89 -20.05 15.58 1.78
C GLY A 89 -19.43 14.24 1.39
N ASN A 90 -18.35 14.23 0.60
CA ASN A 90 -17.62 13.01 0.26
C ASN A 90 -16.57 12.65 1.34
N GLU A 91 -16.15 11.38 1.38
CA GLU A 91 -15.09 10.89 2.27
C GLU A 91 -13.71 11.24 1.71
N LEU A 92 -12.85 11.82 2.54
CA LEU A 92 -11.42 11.94 2.27
C LEU A 92 -10.68 10.73 2.82
N VAL A 93 -10.09 9.93 1.94
CA VAL A 93 -9.22 8.81 2.32
C VAL A 93 -7.77 9.22 2.10
N ARG A 94 -6.99 9.26 3.20
CA ARG A 94 -5.55 9.47 3.13
C ARG A 94 -4.88 8.14 2.86
N ALA A 95 -4.05 8.07 1.82
CA ALA A 95 -3.28 6.90 1.46
C ALA A 95 -1.78 7.21 1.50
N HIS A 96 -1.00 6.26 1.97
CA HIS A 96 0.46 6.26 1.93
C HIS A 96 0.92 5.20 0.95
N GLN A 97 1.40 5.63 -0.21
CA GLN A 97 1.90 4.75 -1.25
C GLN A 97 3.41 4.59 -1.12
N HIS A 98 3.85 3.36 -0.99
CA HIS A 98 5.25 2.97 -0.99
C HIS A 98 5.55 2.20 -2.28
N LEU A 99 6.30 2.80 -3.19
CA LEU A 99 6.87 2.07 -4.31
C LEU A 99 8.02 1.22 -3.78
N VAL A 100 7.99 -0.05 -4.07
CA VAL A 100 8.97 -1.04 -3.62
C VAL A 100 9.40 -1.93 -4.77
N ILE A 101 10.56 -2.54 -4.70
CA ILE A 101 10.86 -3.76 -5.44
C ILE A 101 10.45 -4.91 -4.53
N ALA A 102 9.49 -5.71 -4.95
CA ALA A 102 9.00 -6.86 -4.23
C ALA A 102 9.52 -8.15 -4.86
N ARG A 103 9.86 -9.11 -4.02
CA ARG A 103 10.27 -10.45 -4.46
C ARG A 103 9.03 -11.32 -4.65
N SER A 104 8.89 -11.89 -5.82
CA SER A 104 7.87 -12.87 -6.16
C SER A 104 8.23 -14.27 -5.65
N ALA A 105 7.26 -15.18 -5.58
CA ALA A 105 7.46 -16.55 -5.11
C ALA A 105 8.42 -17.36 -6.01
N ASP A 106 8.49 -17.02 -7.29
CA ASP A 106 9.46 -17.61 -8.25
C ASP A 106 10.90 -17.08 -8.09
N GLY A 107 11.13 -16.18 -7.14
CA GLY A 107 12.43 -15.53 -6.89
C GLY A 107 12.73 -14.33 -7.79
N THR A 108 11.86 -13.98 -8.73
CA THR A 108 12.02 -12.73 -9.49
C THR A 108 11.67 -11.52 -8.61
N ALA A 109 12.13 -10.35 -9.03
CA ALA A 109 11.82 -9.11 -8.34
C ALA A 109 11.13 -8.13 -9.30
N ALA A 110 10.10 -7.44 -8.84
CA ALA A 110 9.33 -6.53 -9.66
C ALA A 110 8.92 -5.26 -8.90
N PRO A 111 8.80 -4.11 -9.60
CA PRO A 111 8.24 -2.91 -9.02
C PRO A 111 6.80 -3.10 -8.59
N SER A 112 6.49 -2.62 -7.37
CA SER A 112 5.20 -2.85 -6.74
C SER A 112 4.80 -1.64 -5.91
N VAL A 113 3.52 -1.36 -5.81
CA VAL A 113 2.98 -0.30 -4.95
C VAL A 113 2.30 -0.94 -3.74
N LEU A 114 2.80 -0.61 -2.55
CA LEU A 114 2.16 -0.96 -1.30
C LEU A 114 1.32 0.24 -0.84
N ASP A 115 0.01 0.11 -0.95
CA ASP A 115 -0.94 1.17 -0.61
C ASP A 115 -1.47 0.97 0.81
N MET A 116 -1.14 1.89 1.71
CA MET A 116 -1.51 1.85 3.13
C MET A 116 -2.53 2.92 3.44
N LYS A 117 -3.72 2.50 3.93
CA LYS A 117 -4.85 3.36 4.26
C LYS A 117 -5.33 3.14 5.71
N LYS A 118 -6.11 4.04 6.24
CA LYS A 118 -6.81 3.90 7.55
C LYS A 118 -5.85 3.44 8.68
N THR A 119 -6.06 2.26 9.25
CA THR A 119 -5.24 1.71 10.35
C THR A 119 -3.78 1.47 9.97
N GLN A 120 -3.51 1.21 8.68
CA GLN A 120 -2.17 0.98 8.15
C GLN A 120 -1.32 2.27 8.08
N LEU A 121 -1.93 3.46 8.11
CA LEU A 121 -1.19 4.74 8.13
C LEU A 121 -0.26 4.86 9.34
N LYS A 122 -0.60 4.25 10.48
CA LYS A 122 0.26 4.18 11.67
C LYS A 122 1.52 3.38 11.37
N VAL A 123 1.37 2.25 10.69
CA VAL A 123 2.47 1.37 10.29
C VAL A 123 3.38 2.08 9.29
N SER A 124 2.81 2.72 8.27
CA SER A 124 3.54 3.51 7.27
C SER A 124 4.37 4.62 7.92
N ARG A 125 3.78 5.38 8.85
CA ARG A 125 4.53 6.44 9.59
C ARG A 125 5.68 5.87 10.37
N ARG A 126 5.47 4.77 11.09
CA ARG A 126 6.53 4.08 11.82
C ARG A 126 7.63 3.58 10.88
N TRP A 127 7.27 3.00 9.75
CA TRP A 127 8.24 2.53 8.76
C TRP A 127 9.10 3.67 8.22
N ASN A 128 8.49 4.80 7.86
CA ASN A 128 9.23 5.98 7.41
C ASN A 128 10.19 6.51 8.48
N THR A 129 9.76 6.55 9.74
CA THR A 129 10.63 6.93 10.86
C THR A 129 11.82 5.98 10.99
N LEU A 130 11.60 4.67 10.94
CA LEU A 130 12.66 3.67 11.00
C LEU A 130 13.64 3.81 9.83
N LYS A 131 13.15 3.90 8.59
CA LYS A 131 14.00 4.11 7.41
C LYS A 131 14.88 5.37 7.56
N ASN A 132 14.27 6.47 7.98
CA ASN A 132 14.96 7.75 8.13
C ASN A 132 15.96 7.79 9.32
N SER A 133 15.86 6.87 10.27
CA SER A 133 16.79 6.77 11.41
C SER A 133 18.08 6.03 11.08
N ILE A 134 18.12 5.28 9.99
CA ILE A 134 19.29 4.47 9.61
C ILE A 134 20.38 5.37 9.04
N ARG A 135 21.61 5.16 9.50
CA ARG A 135 22.77 5.92 9.06
C ARG A 135 23.82 5.02 8.43
N LEU A 136 24.53 5.57 7.44
CA LEU A 136 25.75 4.98 6.90
C LEU A 136 26.88 5.12 7.93
N PRO A 137 27.97 4.33 7.81
CA PRO A 137 29.17 4.52 8.62
C PRO A 137 29.77 5.93 8.53
N SER A 138 29.53 6.64 7.42
CA SER A 138 29.91 8.04 7.22
C SER A 138 29.07 9.05 8.03
N GLY A 139 28.01 8.61 8.74
CA GLY A 139 27.05 9.47 9.45
C GLY A 139 25.91 10.00 8.58
N ASN A 140 26.00 9.90 7.27
CA ASN A 140 24.93 10.31 6.35
C ASN A 140 23.69 9.43 6.49
N ALA A 141 22.50 9.96 6.12
CA ALA A 141 21.29 9.17 6.06
C ALA A 141 21.43 8.04 5.01
N MET A 142 20.97 6.85 5.38
CA MET A 142 20.85 5.74 4.43
C MET A 142 19.84 6.12 3.35
N PRO A 143 20.16 5.96 2.06
CA PRO A 143 19.16 6.11 1.00
C PRO A 143 17.96 5.17 1.22
N ILE A 144 16.77 5.56 0.78
CA ILE A 144 15.55 4.77 0.96
C ILE A 144 15.70 3.34 0.42
N TYR A 145 16.41 3.18 -0.69
CA TYR A 145 16.68 1.91 -1.35
C TYR A 145 17.88 1.13 -0.75
N GLY A 146 18.49 1.63 0.31
CA GLY A 146 19.63 1.00 0.97
C GLY A 146 19.25 0.01 2.08
N THR A 147 17.98 -0.41 2.16
CA THR A 147 17.50 -1.33 3.19
C THR A 147 16.47 -2.29 2.62
N ALA A 148 16.51 -3.54 3.09
CA ALA A 148 15.51 -4.55 2.77
C ALA A 148 14.62 -4.82 3.99
N TRP A 149 13.35 -5.18 3.73
CA TRP A 149 12.34 -5.41 4.75
C TRP A 149 11.51 -6.65 4.41
N SER A 150 11.21 -7.45 5.42
CA SER A 150 10.18 -8.47 5.35
C SER A 150 8.86 -7.84 5.82
N ILE A 151 7.82 -7.98 5.02
CA ILE A 151 6.46 -7.55 5.33
C ILE A 151 5.61 -8.77 5.53
N THR A 152 5.13 -8.96 6.74
CA THR A 152 4.16 -9.99 7.13
C THR A 152 2.88 -9.30 7.62
N THR A 153 1.89 -10.06 8.01
CA THR A 153 0.70 -9.52 8.64
C THR A 153 0.55 -10.00 10.08
N ILE A 154 -0.17 -9.21 10.85
CA ILE A 154 -0.54 -9.56 12.22
C ILE A 154 -2.00 -9.21 12.47
N LEU A 155 -2.71 -10.06 13.20
CA LEU A 155 -4.07 -9.79 13.65
C LEU A 155 -4.05 -8.77 14.78
N GLU A 156 -4.67 -7.62 14.56
CA GLU A 156 -4.95 -6.61 15.59
C GLU A 156 -6.43 -6.69 15.99
N LYS A 157 -6.71 -6.40 17.26
CA LYS A 157 -8.07 -6.45 17.82
C LYS A 157 -8.31 -5.27 18.75
N ASN A 158 -9.52 -4.72 18.70
CA ASN A 158 -10.04 -3.77 19.70
C ASN A 158 -11.54 -4.03 19.95
N ASP A 159 -12.20 -3.14 20.69
CA ASP A 159 -13.61 -3.25 21.04
C ASP A 159 -14.55 -3.14 19.81
N GLN A 160 -14.06 -2.65 18.68
CA GLN A 160 -14.83 -2.50 17.43
C GLN A 160 -14.67 -3.69 16.47
N GLY A 161 -13.72 -4.62 16.75
CA GLY A 161 -13.48 -5.77 15.91
C GLY A 161 -12.03 -6.18 15.79
N SER A 162 -11.76 -7.05 14.82
CA SER A 162 -10.42 -7.51 14.48
C SER A 162 -10.10 -7.25 13.02
N TRP A 163 -8.84 -6.97 12.74
CA TRP A 163 -8.34 -6.74 11.38
C TRP A 163 -6.87 -7.14 11.29
N TYR A 164 -6.42 -7.45 10.08
CA TYR A 164 -5.01 -7.68 9.83
C TYR A 164 -4.30 -6.36 9.51
N ASN A 165 -3.09 -6.19 10.04
CA ASN A 165 -2.24 -5.05 9.79
C ASN A 165 -0.85 -5.52 9.38
N TYR A 166 -0.07 -4.65 8.73
CA TYR A 166 1.30 -4.99 8.34
C TYR A 166 2.24 -5.00 9.55
N LYS A 167 3.13 -5.99 9.58
CA LYS A 167 4.30 -6.07 10.44
C LYS A 167 5.54 -5.99 9.56
N LEU A 168 6.39 -5.01 9.83
CA LEU A 168 7.59 -4.72 9.06
C LEU A 168 8.83 -5.04 9.91
N VAL A 169 9.69 -5.90 9.38
CA VAL A 169 10.94 -6.30 10.02
C VAL A 169 12.10 -6.03 9.05
N ARG A 170 13.11 -5.28 9.51
CA ARG A 170 14.30 -5.04 8.71
C ARG A 170 15.09 -6.34 8.53
N VAL A 171 15.50 -6.62 7.30
CA VAL A 171 16.43 -7.69 6.98
C VAL A 171 17.85 -7.15 7.10
N ASN A 172 18.64 -7.74 7.99
CA ASN A 172 20.01 -7.29 8.26
C ASN A 172 21.05 -8.07 7.44
N GLU A 173 20.72 -9.28 7.02
CA GLU A 173 21.59 -10.11 6.19
C GLU A 173 21.42 -9.73 4.72
N LEU A 174 22.49 -9.28 4.10
CA LEU A 174 22.51 -8.94 2.68
C LEU A 174 22.96 -10.17 1.88
N THR A 175 22.03 -10.71 1.11
CA THR A 175 22.31 -11.75 0.12
C THR A 175 22.55 -11.11 -1.25
N PRO A 176 23.21 -11.79 -2.20
CA PRO A 176 23.39 -11.28 -3.57
C PRO A 176 22.08 -10.92 -4.25
N GLU A 177 20.99 -11.63 -3.92
CA GLU A 177 19.65 -11.35 -4.39
C GLU A 177 19.13 -10.00 -3.86
N ILE A 178 19.26 -9.75 -2.56
CA ILE A 178 18.86 -8.49 -1.93
C ILE A 178 19.67 -7.33 -2.51
N GLU A 179 20.97 -7.51 -2.74
CA GLU A 179 21.82 -6.50 -3.37
C GLU A 179 21.36 -6.16 -4.78
N LYS A 180 20.95 -7.17 -5.57
CA LYS A 180 20.33 -6.96 -6.88
C LYS A 180 19.03 -6.16 -6.78
N MET A 181 18.14 -6.52 -5.86
CA MET A 181 16.90 -5.77 -5.61
C MET A 181 17.18 -4.32 -5.21
N MET A 182 18.22 -4.06 -4.41
CA MET A 182 18.63 -2.70 -4.03
C MET A 182 19.12 -1.89 -5.24
N LEU A 183 19.83 -2.51 -6.18
CA LEU A 183 20.26 -1.87 -7.41
C LEU A 183 19.07 -1.50 -8.31
N GLU A 184 18.12 -2.40 -8.45
CA GLU A 184 16.86 -2.16 -9.17
C GLU A 184 16.05 -1.05 -8.50
N ALA A 185 15.94 -1.06 -7.16
CA ALA A 185 15.27 -0.03 -6.38
C ALA A 185 15.93 1.35 -6.54
N ARG A 186 17.27 1.41 -6.61
CA ARG A 186 18.01 2.65 -6.90
C ARG A 186 17.68 3.18 -8.28
N THR A 187 17.65 2.32 -9.29
CA THR A 187 17.32 2.70 -10.67
C THR A 187 15.89 3.25 -10.73
N MET A 188 14.94 2.56 -10.10
CA MET A 188 13.55 2.98 -10.03
C MET A 188 13.40 4.33 -9.29
N TYR A 189 14.09 4.50 -8.16
CA TYR A 189 14.12 5.78 -7.44
C TYR A 189 14.58 6.93 -8.34
N GLN A 190 15.62 6.71 -9.14
CA GLN A 190 16.15 7.74 -10.05
C GLN A 190 15.14 8.10 -11.15
N SER A 191 14.47 7.11 -11.74
CA SER A 191 13.44 7.35 -12.78
C SER A 191 12.21 8.09 -12.23
N VAL A 192 11.76 7.73 -11.02
CA VAL A 192 10.66 8.46 -10.37
C VAL A 192 11.07 9.88 -10.01
N SER A 193 12.29 10.07 -9.45
CA SER A 193 12.78 11.39 -9.07
C SER A 193 13.00 12.34 -10.24
N LYS A 194 13.23 11.81 -11.45
CA LYS A 194 13.29 12.57 -12.70
C LYS A 194 11.92 12.79 -13.36
N GLY A 195 10.85 12.20 -12.81
CA GLY A 195 9.51 12.27 -13.39
C GLY A 195 9.29 11.38 -14.62
N GLU A 196 10.24 10.48 -14.93
CA GLU A 196 10.15 9.53 -16.04
C GLU A 196 9.09 8.44 -15.77
N VAL A 197 8.88 8.11 -14.50
CA VAL A 197 7.88 7.14 -14.02
C VAL A 197 6.98 7.84 -13.02
N LYS A 198 5.68 7.72 -13.20
CA LYS A 198 4.66 8.15 -12.22
C LYS A 198 4.04 6.92 -11.58
N MET A 199 3.80 6.97 -10.28
CA MET A 199 2.95 5.98 -9.63
C MET A 199 1.52 6.18 -10.15
N ALA A 200 0.90 5.11 -10.66
CA ALA A 200 -0.48 5.21 -11.11
C ALA A 200 -1.38 5.57 -9.92
N ALA A 201 -2.30 6.50 -10.15
CA ALA A 201 -3.43 6.66 -9.26
C ALA A 201 -4.19 5.33 -9.20
N ALA A 202 -4.78 5.00 -8.05
CA ALA A 202 -5.73 3.88 -7.98
C ALA A 202 -6.80 4.15 -9.05
N SER A 203 -6.84 3.33 -10.09
CA SER A 203 -7.78 3.55 -11.20
C SER A 203 -9.20 3.25 -10.73
N ALA A 204 -10.15 4.07 -11.16
CA ALA A 204 -11.58 3.87 -10.91
C ALA A 204 -12.06 2.48 -11.39
N ASP A 205 -11.42 1.91 -12.41
CA ASP A 205 -11.72 0.59 -12.99
C ASP A 205 -11.47 -0.58 -12.01
N GLU A 206 -10.64 -0.38 -10.98
CA GLU A 206 -10.42 -1.41 -9.97
C GLU A 206 -11.56 -1.49 -8.94
N MET A 207 -12.47 -0.54 -8.91
CA MET A 207 -13.58 -0.49 -7.95
C MET A 207 -14.98 -0.59 -8.58
N SER A 208 -15.11 -0.55 -9.90
CA SER A 208 -16.43 -0.53 -10.58
C SER A 208 -16.90 -1.88 -11.15
N SER A 209 -16.19 -2.97 -10.93
CA SER A 209 -16.63 -4.30 -11.40
C SER A 209 -17.54 -5.02 -10.42
N THR A 210 -18.49 -4.32 -9.83
CA THR A 210 -19.61 -4.90 -9.08
C THR A 210 -20.90 -4.27 -9.56
N GLU A 211 -21.32 -4.64 -10.76
CA GLU A 211 -22.74 -4.69 -11.18
C GLU A 211 -22.76 -5.09 -12.66
N GLU A 212 -22.80 -6.38 -12.89
CA GLU A 212 -23.45 -7.02 -14.03
C GLU A 212 -23.15 -8.53 -13.99
N ASP A 213 -23.76 -9.23 -13.02
CA ASP A 213 -24.20 -10.60 -13.25
C ASP A 213 -25.67 -10.62 -12.91
N GLU A 214 -26.43 -10.22 -13.92
CA GLU A 214 -27.87 -10.41 -14.00
C GLU A 214 -28.20 -11.89 -13.96
N VAL A 215 -29.07 -12.19 -13.03
CA VAL A 215 -29.98 -13.34 -13.00
C VAL A 215 -30.33 -13.82 -14.41
N LEU A 216 -29.93 -15.01 -14.74
CA LEU A 216 -30.61 -15.83 -15.75
C LEU A 216 -30.74 -17.27 -15.25
N PHE A 217 -31.97 -17.54 -14.77
CA PHE A 217 -32.69 -18.83 -14.61
C PHE A 217 -32.04 -19.94 -13.75
#